data_7c91f6176522d726cff8799ecff15d87
#
_entry.id   7c91f6176522d726cff8799ecff15d87
#
_cell.length_a   1.000
_cell.length_b   1.000
_cell.length_c   1.000
_cell.angle_alpha   90.00
_cell.angle_beta   90.00
_cell.angle_gamma   90.00
#
_symmetry.space_group_name_H-M   'P 1'
#
loop_
_entity.id
_entity.type
_entity.pdbx_description
1 polymer ?
#
loop_
_entity_poly.entity_id
_entity_poly.type
_entity_poly.pdbx_seq_one_letter_code
_entity_poly.pdbx_strand_id
1 'polypeptide(L)'
;MPLHERFSLKILAGLIAALLTLAGTAPASAKSPQQPNILFIIFDDWGWQHAGAYGCQWVKTPNFDRIAREGVLFKNAFTSNPKCSPCRASILTGRNTWQLEEASCHGGIFPPKFAVYPDILESAGYTVGLTGKGWGPGDFKLNGRTRNPAGPSFDQHKTTPPAKAIGPIDYAKNFESFLSERDSSKPFCFWVGFHEPHRPYERDSGTRTGKPLDSILVPPYLPDVSLVRSDLADYSVEVEYADSHIGRMLSALEASGDIDNTLIVVTSDHGMPFPFVKGQIHEDGFHLPLAMRWGRTIKPNRVVEDFVNVRDFAPTFLELAGLTPHPQITGKSLLNILSAEKSGWIENRDTMLVGKERHDLGRPNDWGYPVRAIRTKDFLYVHNFHPERWPACNPETDFGNCDASPTKELLKLMRGHFFDLSFGLRPSEELYDLRTDPSGVNNLASDLGFTATIVSLRSKMISMLEEDGDPRILGSGAIFDTYKYMGARAKAYDTWVKQQEEKGLLQVPVSEADVQPHKLNRGPRSKAPQP
;
A
#
# COMPACT_ATOMS: atom_id res chain seq x y z
N MET A 1 57.90 -78.86 -13.90
CA MET A 1 57.93 -77.50 -13.38
C MET A 1 56.68 -76.79 -13.87
N PRO A 2 55.96 -76.23 -12.99
CA PRO A 2 54.49 -76.27 -13.08
C PRO A 2 53.86 -75.03 -13.73
N LEU A 3 52.71 -75.24 -14.34
CA LEU A 3 51.82 -74.34 -15.03
C LEU A 3 50.96 -73.42 -14.09
N HIS A 4 51.36 -73.28 -12.82
CA HIS A 4 50.51 -72.59 -11.82
C HIS A 4 50.79 -71.11 -11.61
N GLU A 5 51.97 -70.58 -12.06
CA GLU A 5 52.31 -69.15 -11.76
C GLU A 5 51.86 -68.12 -12.81
N ARG A 6 51.38 -68.57 -13.97
CA ARG A 6 50.90 -67.60 -15.01
C ARG A 6 49.49 -67.18 -14.94
N PHE A 7 48.66 -67.84 -14.07
CA PHE A 7 47.22 -67.49 -13.94
C PHE A 7 46.96 -66.42 -12.90
N SER A 8 47.78 -66.24 -11.88
CA SER A 8 47.55 -65.26 -10.81
C SER A 8 47.86 -63.81 -11.22
N LEU A 9 48.73 -63.56 -12.18
CA LEU A 9 49.15 -62.20 -12.56
C LEU A 9 48.11 -61.51 -13.51
N LYS A 10 47.35 -62.28 -14.27
CA LYS A 10 46.30 -61.70 -15.17
C LYS A 10 45.00 -61.38 -14.48
N ILE A 11 44.66 -62.00 -13.37
CA ILE A 11 43.49 -61.73 -12.58
C ILE A 11 43.74 -60.48 -11.72
N LEU A 12 44.95 -60.25 -11.22
CA LEU A 12 45.29 -59.06 -10.43
C LEU A 12 45.31 -57.78 -11.29
N ALA A 13 45.74 -57.85 -12.54
CA ALA A 13 45.73 -56.72 -13.47
C ALA A 13 44.35 -56.36 -13.96
N GLY A 14 43.43 -57.35 -14.06
CA GLY A 14 42.00 -57.09 -14.40
C GLY A 14 41.18 -56.40 -13.27
N LEU A 15 41.52 -56.76 -12.03
CA LEU A 15 40.85 -56.13 -10.84
C LEU A 15 41.35 -54.72 -10.57
N ILE A 16 42.59 -54.36 -10.86
CA ILE A 16 43.15 -52.99 -10.72
C ILE A 16 42.61 -52.07 -11.84
N ALA A 17 42.38 -52.56 -13.05
CA ALA A 17 41.78 -51.80 -14.13
C ALA A 17 40.26 -51.53 -13.93
N ALA A 18 39.54 -52.43 -13.24
CA ALA A 18 38.14 -52.25 -12.90
C ALA A 18 37.92 -51.28 -11.69
N LEU A 19 38.92 -51.12 -10.81
CA LEU A 19 38.86 -50.17 -9.69
C LEU A 19 39.24 -48.73 -10.08
N LEU A 20 39.93 -48.51 -11.22
CA LEU A 20 40.30 -47.16 -11.70
C LEU A 20 39.24 -46.49 -12.57
N THR A 21 38.18 -47.19 -12.99
CA THR A 21 37.06 -46.60 -13.74
C THR A 21 35.85 -46.21 -12.89
N LEU A 22 35.90 -46.40 -11.56
CA LEU A 22 34.89 -45.94 -10.60
C LEU A 22 35.28 -44.66 -9.86
N ALA A 23 36.37 -43.99 -10.30
CA ALA A 23 36.78 -42.71 -9.75
C ALA A 23 36.04 -41.59 -10.48
N GLY A 24 34.92 -41.18 -9.89
CA GLY A 24 34.49 -39.78 -9.92
C GLY A 24 33.58 -39.33 -11.05
N THR A 25 32.31 -39.68 -11.00
CA THR A 25 31.34 -38.61 -11.11
C THR A 25 31.03 -38.16 -9.68
N ALA A 26 31.77 -37.18 -9.19
CA ALA A 26 31.31 -36.41 -8.03
C ALA A 26 29.90 -35.93 -8.39
N PRO A 27 28.90 -36.15 -7.52
CA PRO A 27 27.59 -35.57 -7.77
C PRO A 27 27.83 -34.07 -7.93
N ALA A 28 27.38 -33.50 -9.06
CA ALA A 28 27.37 -32.05 -9.22
C ALA A 28 26.75 -31.50 -7.93
N SER A 29 27.54 -30.73 -7.18
CA SER A 29 27.10 -30.08 -5.96
C SER A 29 25.80 -29.41 -6.32
N ALA A 30 24.66 -29.89 -5.82
CA ALA A 30 23.40 -29.22 -5.98
C ALA A 30 23.65 -27.82 -5.43
N LYS A 31 23.67 -26.82 -6.31
CA LYS A 31 23.69 -25.41 -5.88
C LYS A 31 22.65 -25.30 -4.80
N SER A 32 23.04 -24.84 -3.63
CA SER A 32 22.08 -24.44 -2.59
C SER A 32 20.97 -23.63 -3.27
N PRO A 33 19.67 -23.88 -2.99
CA PRO A 33 18.62 -23.12 -3.63
C PRO A 33 18.96 -21.65 -3.49
N GLN A 34 19.13 -20.98 -4.63
CA GLN A 34 19.50 -19.57 -4.65
C GLN A 34 18.38 -18.80 -4.00
N GLN A 35 18.69 -17.99 -2.98
CA GLN A 35 17.70 -17.12 -2.34
C GLN A 35 16.99 -16.27 -3.40
N PRO A 36 15.65 -16.16 -3.37
CA PRO A 36 14.93 -15.42 -4.40
C PRO A 36 15.19 -13.92 -4.33
N ASN A 37 15.19 -13.28 -5.48
CA ASN A 37 15.16 -11.84 -5.59
C ASN A 37 13.76 -11.30 -5.27
N ILE A 38 13.66 -10.02 -4.93
CA ILE A 38 12.41 -9.32 -4.66
C ILE A 38 12.38 -8.04 -5.52
N LEU A 39 11.37 -7.92 -6.38
CA LEU A 39 11.04 -6.69 -7.08
C LEU A 39 9.68 -6.21 -6.57
N PHE A 40 9.70 -5.18 -5.73
CA PHE A 40 8.50 -4.58 -5.15
C PHE A 40 8.17 -3.28 -5.87
N ILE A 41 7.00 -3.23 -6.52
CA ILE A 41 6.52 -2.13 -7.34
C ILE A 41 5.27 -1.54 -6.70
N ILE A 42 5.30 -0.24 -6.40
CA ILE A 42 4.20 0.46 -5.76
C ILE A 42 3.88 1.76 -6.49
N PHE A 43 2.63 1.91 -6.90
CA PHE A 43 2.07 3.13 -7.45
C PHE A 43 1.73 4.11 -6.33
N ASP A 44 1.60 5.39 -6.67
CA ASP A 44 1.13 6.46 -5.79
C ASP A 44 -0.27 6.88 -6.25
N ASP A 45 -1.32 6.54 -5.48
CA ASP A 45 -2.72 6.91 -5.79
C ASP A 45 -3.43 6.06 -6.88
N TRP A 46 -3.14 4.78 -7.04
CA TRP A 46 -3.81 3.95 -8.05
C TRP A 46 -5.00 3.16 -7.47
N GLY A 47 -6.20 3.43 -7.99
CA GLY A 47 -7.45 2.75 -7.58
C GLY A 47 -7.49 1.28 -8.02
N TRP A 48 -7.93 0.39 -7.12
CA TRP A 48 -7.93 -1.06 -7.32
C TRP A 48 -8.72 -1.54 -8.54
N GLN A 49 -9.84 -0.87 -8.85
CA GLN A 49 -10.70 -1.23 -9.99
C GLN A 49 -10.09 -0.86 -11.35
N HIS A 50 -9.01 -0.08 -11.39
CA HIS A 50 -8.47 0.54 -12.60
C HIS A 50 -7.33 -0.28 -13.21
N ALA A 51 -7.55 -1.62 -13.36
CA ALA A 51 -6.69 -2.54 -14.10
C ALA A 51 -7.52 -3.53 -14.91
N GLY A 52 -6.98 -3.98 -16.06
CA GLY A 52 -7.63 -4.96 -16.92
C GLY A 52 -7.93 -6.28 -16.20
N ALA A 53 -7.03 -6.74 -15.32
CA ALA A 53 -7.21 -7.96 -14.52
C ALA A 53 -8.42 -7.89 -13.58
N TYR A 54 -8.88 -6.70 -13.19
CA TYR A 54 -10.12 -6.47 -12.42
C TYR A 54 -11.33 -6.15 -13.30
N GLY A 55 -11.18 -6.19 -14.63
CA GLY A 55 -12.27 -5.97 -15.59
C GLY A 55 -12.38 -4.54 -16.12
N CYS A 56 -11.45 -3.64 -15.79
CA CYS A 56 -11.43 -2.28 -16.33
C CYS A 56 -11.20 -2.27 -17.83
N GLN A 57 -12.07 -1.57 -18.57
CA GLN A 57 -11.96 -1.50 -20.04
C GLN A 57 -11.30 -0.21 -20.53
N TRP A 58 -11.27 0.84 -19.71
CA TRP A 58 -10.81 2.17 -20.11
C TRP A 58 -9.39 2.53 -19.64
N VAL A 59 -8.83 1.80 -18.65
CA VAL A 59 -7.41 1.85 -18.26
C VAL A 59 -6.71 0.61 -18.78
N LYS A 60 -5.59 0.77 -19.47
CA LYS A 60 -4.84 -0.33 -20.08
C LYS A 60 -3.59 -0.65 -19.25
N THR A 61 -3.59 -1.80 -18.61
CA THR A 61 -2.50 -2.27 -17.73
C THR A 61 -1.97 -3.64 -18.17
N PRO A 62 -1.50 -3.80 -19.44
CA PRO A 62 -1.15 -5.12 -19.98
C PRO A 62 -0.04 -5.82 -19.20
N ASN A 63 0.86 -5.07 -18.55
CA ASN A 63 1.99 -5.64 -17.80
C ASN A 63 1.58 -6.07 -16.38
N PHE A 64 0.74 -5.32 -15.69
CA PHE A 64 0.09 -5.76 -14.46
C PHE A 64 -0.78 -7.00 -14.72
N ASP A 65 -1.58 -6.98 -15.79
CA ASP A 65 -2.44 -8.09 -16.19
C ASP A 65 -1.62 -9.34 -16.52
N ARG A 66 -0.43 -9.18 -17.11
CA ARG A 66 0.52 -10.27 -17.33
C ARG A 66 0.99 -10.88 -16.01
N ILE A 67 1.39 -10.06 -15.02
CA ILE A 67 1.82 -10.52 -13.70
C ILE A 67 0.69 -11.29 -13.01
N ALA A 68 -0.54 -10.78 -13.05
CA ALA A 68 -1.72 -11.44 -12.51
C ALA A 68 -2.00 -12.81 -13.18
N ARG A 69 -1.89 -12.88 -14.49
CA ARG A 69 -2.10 -14.11 -15.26
C ARG A 69 -0.99 -15.13 -15.06
N GLU A 70 0.27 -14.71 -15.00
CA GLU A 70 1.42 -15.58 -14.78
C GLU A 70 1.65 -15.94 -13.31
N GLY A 71 0.86 -15.38 -12.40
CA GLY A 71 0.94 -15.56 -10.96
C GLY A 71 -0.42 -15.61 -10.29
N VAL A 72 -0.63 -14.72 -9.32
CA VAL A 72 -1.84 -14.61 -8.51
C VAL A 72 -2.37 -13.19 -8.46
N LEU A 73 -3.67 -13.04 -8.67
CA LEU A 73 -4.44 -11.82 -8.45
C LEU A 73 -5.12 -11.89 -7.08
N PHE A 74 -4.98 -10.86 -6.27
CA PHE A 74 -5.68 -10.73 -4.99
C PHE A 74 -6.89 -9.82 -5.16
N LYS A 75 -8.08 -10.30 -4.79
CA LYS A 75 -9.31 -9.50 -4.85
C LYS A 75 -9.46 -8.53 -3.69
N ASN A 76 -8.86 -8.84 -2.55
CA ASN A 76 -9.07 -8.14 -1.29
C ASN A 76 -7.72 -7.76 -0.66
N ALA A 77 -6.98 -6.87 -1.32
CA ALA A 77 -5.76 -6.28 -0.77
C ALA A 77 -6.05 -4.87 -0.25
N PHE A 78 -5.49 -4.53 0.92
CA PHE A 78 -5.84 -3.32 1.63
C PHE A 78 -4.64 -2.65 2.30
N THR A 79 -4.73 -1.32 2.47
CA THR A 79 -3.86 -0.60 3.39
C THR A 79 -4.57 -0.34 4.72
N SER A 80 -3.83 -0.38 5.83
CA SER A 80 -4.38 0.02 7.13
C SER A 80 -4.53 1.53 7.31
N ASN A 81 -3.98 2.33 6.38
CA ASN A 81 -4.11 3.79 6.39
C ASN A 81 -3.95 4.33 4.96
N PRO A 82 -5.02 4.89 4.35
CA PRO A 82 -5.02 5.31 2.94
C PRO A 82 -4.32 6.65 2.73
N LYS A 83 -3.03 6.75 3.03
CA LYS A 83 -2.18 7.91 2.76
C LYS A 83 -0.73 7.48 2.58
N CYS A 84 0.00 8.15 1.66
CA CYS A 84 1.34 7.80 1.19
C CYS A 84 2.33 7.38 2.31
N SER A 85 2.81 8.31 3.15
CA SER A 85 3.86 7.98 4.12
C SER A 85 3.41 7.01 5.21
N PRO A 86 2.18 7.05 5.79
CA PRO A 86 1.72 6.04 6.73
C PRO A 86 1.62 4.64 6.11
N CYS A 87 1.03 4.52 4.91
CA CYS A 87 0.96 3.24 4.20
C CYS A 87 2.36 2.66 3.94
N ARG A 88 3.27 3.50 3.39
CA ARG A 88 4.64 3.08 3.08
C ARG A 88 5.42 2.73 4.35
N ALA A 89 5.16 3.38 5.50
CA ALA A 89 5.71 2.98 6.80
C ALA A 89 5.19 1.60 7.24
N SER A 90 3.90 1.33 7.05
CA SER A 90 3.29 0.03 7.34
C SER A 90 3.93 -1.10 6.51
N ILE A 91 4.13 -0.88 5.21
CA ILE A 91 4.81 -1.82 4.31
C ILE A 91 6.24 -2.13 4.80
N LEU A 92 7.01 -1.07 5.10
CA LEU A 92 8.42 -1.20 5.46
C LEU A 92 8.63 -1.89 6.81
N THR A 93 7.74 -1.65 7.77
CA THR A 93 7.88 -2.13 9.15
C THR A 93 7.08 -3.39 9.45
N GLY A 94 6.12 -3.76 8.61
CA GLY A 94 5.19 -4.87 8.88
C GLY A 94 4.25 -4.60 10.05
N ARG A 95 3.85 -3.34 10.30
CA ARG A 95 3.03 -2.92 11.45
C ARG A 95 1.81 -2.12 11.00
N ASN A 96 0.77 -2.12 11.81
CA ASN A 96 -0.32 -1.15 11.64
C ASN A 96 0.17 0.27 11.96
N THR A 97 -0.39 1.27 11.27
CA THR A 97 0.11 2.65 11.37
C THR A 97 -0.03 3.26 12.75
N TRP A 98 -1.08 2.96 13.51
CA TRP A 98 -1.25 3.43 14.91
C TRP A 98 -0.21 2.88 15.88
N GLN A 99 0.62 1.90 15.45
CA GLN A 99 1.75 1.36 16.20
C GLN A 99 3.07 2.04 15.84
N LEU A 100 3.07 3.09 14.98
CA LEU A 100 4.27 3.68 14.38
C LEU A 100 4.55 5.12 14.82
N GLU A 101 3.89 5.60 15.88
CA GLU A 101 4.09 6.94 16.44
C GLU A 101 3.99 8.04 15.35
N GLU A 102 5.01 8.91 15.19
CA GLU A 102 5.00 10.00 14.19
C GLU A 102 4.81 9.51 12.76
N ALA A 103 5.26 8.28 12.43
CA ALA A 103 5.08 7.70 11.09
C ALA A 103 3.64 7.27 10.82
N SER A 104 2.72 7.33 11.80
CA SER A 104 1.28 7.19 11.61
C SER A 104 0.64 8.39 10.91
N CYS A 105 1.32 9.53 10.91
CA CYS A 105 0.85 10.79 10.36
C CYS A 105 1.52 11.08 9.01
N HIS A 106 0.75 11.57 8.05
CA HIS A 106 1.30 12.05 6.78
C HIS A 106 2.20 13.26 7.00
N GLY A 107 3.33 13.32 6.31
CA GLY A 107 4.32 14.38 6.52
C GLY A 107 4.96 14.37 7.91
N GLY A 108 4.94 13.24 8.61
CA GLY A 108 5.55 13.08 9.93
C GLY A 108 7.06 12.78 9.88
N ILE A 109 7.57 12.26 10.99
CA ILE A 109 8.96 11.81 11.11
C ILE A 109 8.96 10.27 11.10
N PHE A 110 9.98 9.65 10.48
CA PHE A 110 10.15 8.20 10.60
C PHE A 110 11.01 7.86 11.81
N PRO A 111 10.46 7.26 12.89
CA PRO A 111 11.24 6.92 14.07
C PRO A 111 12.28 5.83 13.77
N PRO A 112 13.58 6.04 14.10
CA PRO A 112 14.66 5.11 13.75
C PRO A 112 14.61 3.80 14.50
N LYS A 113 13.86 3.72 15.60
CA LYS A 113 13.69 2.51 16.42
C LYS A 113 12.88 1.40 15.75
N PHE A 114 12.11 1.72 14.71
CA PHE A 114 11.37 0.71 13.97
C PHE A 114 12.28 0.03 12.94
N ALA A 115 12.38 -1.28 13.07
CA ALA A 115 13.07 -2.12 12.09
C ALA A 115 12.31 -2.08 10.76
N VAL A 116 13.05 -2.02 9.67
CA VAL A 116 12.50 -2.06 8.31
C VAL A 116 13.09 -3.24 7.55
N TYR A 117 12.26 -3.94 6.77
CA TYR A 117 12.68 -5.15 6.09
C TYR A 117 13.86 -4.95 5.12
N PRO A 118 14.03 -3.80 4.41
CA PRO A 118 15.18 -3.60 3.54
C PRO A 118 16.52 -3.62 4.29
N ASP A 119 16.60 -2.99 5.48
CA ASP A 119 17.81 -2.99 6.30
C ASP A 119 18.14 -4.41 6.82
N ILE A 120 17.10 -5.21 7.15
CA ILE A 120 17.27 -6.61 7.60
C ILE A 120 17.77 -7.49 6.44
N LEU A 121 17.18 -7.36 5.25
CA LEU A 121 17.60 -8.09 4.06
C LEU A 121 19.03 -7.74 3.65
N GLU A 122 19.41 -6.45 3.68
CA GLU A 122 20.78 -6.02 3.39
C GLU A 122 21.77 -6.63 4.38
N SER A 123 21.44 -6.65 5.68
CA SER A 123 22.27 -7.31 6.71
C SER A 123 22.40 -8.83 6.49
N ALA A 124 21.43 -9.43 5.81
CA ALA A 124 21.44 -10.85 5.43
C ALA A 124 22.10 -11.12 4.06
N GLY A 125 22.71 -10.10 3.44
CA GLY A 125 23.50 -10.25 2.21
C GLY A 125 22.77 -9.90 0.91
N TYR A 126 21.54 -9.39 0.98
CA TYR A 126 20.86 -8.87 -0.20
C TYR A 126 21.47 -7.56 -0.68
N THR A 127 21.51 -7.35 -1.99
CA THR A 127 21.74 -6.01 -2.56
C THR A 127 20.41 -5.26 -2.59
N VAL A 128 20.33 -4.13 -1.89
CA VAL A 128 19.09 -3.34 -1.76
C VAL A 128 19.19 -2.07 -2.58
N GLY A 129 18.08 -1.66 -3.20
CA GLY A 129 17.98 -0.38 -3.93
C GLY A 129 16.55 0.11 -4.08
N LEU A 130 16.41 1.39 -4.44
CA LEU A 130 15.11 1.97 -4.79
C LEU A 130 15.24 2.92 -5.98
N THR A 131 14.16 3.08 -6.74
CA THR A 131 13.98 4.19 -7.69
C THR A 131 12.65 4.89 -7.43
N GLY A 132 12.64 6.23 -7.57
CA GLY A 132 11.46 7.07 -7.37
C GLY A 132 11.06 7.24 -5.91
N LYS A 133 9.77 7.09 -5.60
CA LYS A 133 9.20 7.37 -4.28
C LYS A 133 9.38 6.21 -3.30
N GLY A 134 10.32 6.34 -2.37
CA GLY A 134 10.44 5.46 -1.20
C GLY A 134 9.41 5.80 -0.10
N TRP A 135 9.84 5.88 1.17
CA TRP A 135 9.01 6.45 2.23
C TRP A 135 9.00 7.97 2.13
N GLY A 136 7.82 8.55 2.15
CA GLY A 136 7.57 9.99 2.09
C GLY A 136 6.11 10.30 1.70
N PRO A 137 5.69 11.60 1.82
CA PRO A 137 6.45 12.73 2.35
C PRO A 137 6.67 12.65 3.86
N GLY A 138 7.72 13.32 4.34
CA GLY A 138 8.10 13.37 5.75
C GLY A 138 9.62 13.46 5.91
N ASP A 139 10.09 13.40 7.14
CA ASP A 139 11.52 13.46 7.45
C ASP A 139 12.01 12.17 8.13
N PHE A 140 12.90 11.46 7.49
CA PHE A 140 13.58 10.29 8.06
C PHE A 140 14.99 10.61 8.60
N LYS A 141 15.52 11.80 8.32
CA LYS A 141 16.88 12.20 8.68
C LYS A 141 16.96 12.82 10.07
N LEU A 142 15.88 13.48 10.50
CA LEU A 142 15.87 14.25 11.77
C LEU A 142 16.30 13.40 12.98
N ASN A 143 15.96 12.13 12.97
CA ASN A 143 16.29 11.18 14.04
C ASN A 143 17.47 10.23 13.68
N GLY A 144 18.32 10.63 12.71
CA GLY A 144 19.62 9.99 12.46
C GLY A 144 19.65 8.91 11.37
N ARG A 145 18.56 8.65 10.60
CA ARG A 145 18.66 7.81 9.41
C ARG A 145 19.43 8.57 8.31
N THR A 146 20.38 7.89 7.69
CA THR A 146 21.25 8.49 6.63
C THR A 146 20.66 8.32 5.24
N ARG A 147 19.70 7.39 5.06
CA ARG A 147 19.05 7.09 3.79
C ARG A 147 17.56 6.84 3.97
N ASN A 148 16.84 6.82 2.84
CA ASN A 148 15.43 6.44 2.84
C ASN A 148 15.26 5.01 3.40
N PRO A 149 14.24 4.74 4.24
CA PRO A 149 13.98 3.41 4.78
C PRO A 149 13.77 2.31 3.74
N ALA A 150 13.38 2.67 2.51
CA ALA A 150 13.22 1.72 1.39
C ALA A 150 14.54 1.30 0.72
N GLY A 151 15.66 2.01 0.99
CA GLY A 151 16.98 1.68 0.46
C GLY A 151 17.73 2.88 -0.14
N PRO A 152 18.93 2.67 -0.68
CA PRO A 152 19.67 3.67 -1.44
C PRO A 152 19.00 3.97 -2.79
N SER A 153 19.03 5.23 -3.23
CA SER A 153 18.34 5.71 -4.44
C SER A 153 19.15 5.49 -5.71
N PHE A 154 18.45 5.04 -6.76
CA PHE A 154 18.92 4.89 -8.14
C PHE A 154 18.01 5.72 -9.05
N ASP A 155 18.26 7.04 -9.18
CA ASP A 155 17.42 7.99 -9.93
C ASP A 155 18.20 8.80 -10.96
N GLN A 156 19.35 8.28 -11.41
CA GLN A 156 20.24 8.97 -12.34
C GLN A 156 19.69 9.07 -13.77
N HIS A 157 18.89 8.10 -14.20
CA HIS A 157 18.34 8.08 -15.55
C HIS A 157 17.02 8.82 -15.64
N LYS A 158 16.89 9.61 -16.70
CA LYS A 158 15.71 10.43 -17.03
C LYS A 158 15.21 10.09 -18.43
N THR A 159 13.91 10.30 -18.63
CA THR A 159 13.22 10.12 -19.92
C THR A 159 12.27 11.27 -20.20
N THR A 160 11.78 11.37 -21.42
CA THR A 160 10.72 12.32 -21.78
C THR A 160 9.37 11.63 -21.60
N PRO A 161 8.54 12.06 -20.63
CA PRO A 161 7.24 11.46 -20.41
C PRO A 161 6.21 11.90 -21.47
N PRO A 162 5.08 11.18 -21.61
CA PRO A 162 4.04 11.48 -22.61
C PRO A 162 3.18 12.70 -22.27
N ALA A 163 3.20 13.17 -21.02
CA ALA A 163 2.48 14.35 -20.56
C ALA A 163 3.37 15.21 -19.64
N LYS A 164 3.17 16.54 -19.68
CA LYS A 164 4.04 17.50 -18.98
C LYS A 164 4.05 17.37 -17.46
N ALA A 165 2.97 16.88 -16.88
CA ALA A 165 2.84 16.73 -15.42
C ALA A 165 3.55 15.48 -14.89
N ILE A 166 3.82 14.50 -15.74
CA ILE A 166 4.56 13.28 -15.40
C ILE A 166 6.04 13.62 -15.14
N GLY A 167 6.60 13.07 -14.06
CA GLY A 167 8.01 13.25 -13.72
C GLY A 167 8.96 12.61 -14.74
N PRO A 168 10.19 13.12 -14.88
CA PRO A 168 11.12 12.63 -15.91
C PRO A 168 11.91 11.39 -15.48
N ILE A 169 11.58 10.71 -14.38
CA ILE A 169 12.34 9.54 -13.91
C ILE A 169 12.13 8.37 -14.88
N ASP A 170 13.23 7.80 -15.38
CA ASP A 170 13.19 6.53 -16.11
C ASP A 170 13.36 5.35 -15.14
N TYR A 171 12.27 4.97 -14.50
CA TYR A 171 12.26 3.91 -13.47
C TYR A 171 12.83 2.59 -13.99
N ALA A 172 12.47 2.18 -15.21
CA ALA A 172 12.95 0.95 -15.81
C ALA A 172 14.45 1.02 -16.09
N LYS A 173 14.96 2.14 -16.63
CA LYS A 173 16.39 2.30 -16.89
C LYS A 173 17.22 2.35 -15.61
N ASN A 174 16.69 2.95 -14.54
CA ASN A 174 17.33 2.92 -13.22
C ASN A 174 17.41 1.49 -12.66
N PHE A 175 16.36 0.68 -12.84
CA PHE A 175 16.37 -0.73 -12.46
C PHE A 175 17.36 -1.56 -13.33
N GLU A 176 17.43 -1.32 -14.64
CA GLU A 176 18.41 -1.94 -15.54
C GLU A 176 19.85 -1.65 -15.07
N SER A 177 20.14 -0.37 -14.71
CA SER A 177 21.45 0.00 -14.18
C SER A 177 21.76 -0.71 -12.86
N PHE A 178 20.78 -0.75 -11.93
CA PHE A 178 20.91 -1.52 -10.70
C PHE A 178 21.25 -2.99 -10.97
N LEU A 179 20.54 -3.64 -11.92
CA LEU A 179 20.80 -5.03 -12.28
C LEU A 179 22.21 -5.24 -12.84
N SER A 180 22.72 -4.28 -13.63
CA SER A 180 24.06 -4.37 -14.24
C SER A 180 25.21 -4.05 -13.27
N GLU A 181 24.96 -3.23 -12.26
CA GLU A 181 25.96 -2.77 -11.29
C GLU A 181 26.07 -3.69 -10.06
N ARG A 182 25.01 -4.46 -9.74
CA ARG A 182 25.00 -5.34 -8.57
C ARG A 182 25.93 -6.53 -8.71
N ASP A 183 26.37 -7.07 -7.59
CA ASP A 183 26.98 -8.40 -7.53
C ASP A 183 25.93 -9.47 -7.85
N SER A 184 26.00 -10.07 -9.04
CA SER A 184 25.03 -11.06 -9.51
C SER A 184 25.06 -12.38 -8.73
N SER A 185 26.06 -12.61 -7.88
CA SER A 185 26.11 -13.76 -6.97
C SER A 185 25.22 -13.60 -5.74
N LYS A 186 24.74 -12.36 -5.46
CA LYS A 186 23.86 -12.02 -4.34
C LYS A 186 22.42 -11.84 -4.80
N PRO A 187 21.44 -12.22 -3.96
CA PRO A 187 20.06 -11.86 -4.21
C PRO A 187 19.86 -10.35 -4.07
N PHE A 188 18.81 -9.83 -4.66
CA PHE A 188 18.47 -8.43 -4.55
C PHE A 188 17.05 -8.20 -3.99
N CYS A 189 16.85 -7.03 -3.38
CA CYS A 189 15.55 -6.46 -3.07
C CYS A 189 15.49 -5.04 -3.62
N PHE A 190 14.66 -4.80 -4.63
CA PHE A 190 14.55 -3.50 -5.28
C PHE A 190 13.14 -2.94 -5.16
N TRP A 191 13.04 -1.70 -4.67
CA TRP A 191 11.80 -0.95 -4.53
C TRP A 191 11.63 0.00 -5.70
N VAL A 192 10.53 -0.13 -6.43
CA VAL A 192 10.10 0.82 -7.46
C VAL A 192 8.91 1.58 -6.92
N GLY A 193 9.09 2.84 -6.58
CA GLY A 193 7.99 3.72 -6.17
C GLY A 193 7.67 4.70 -7.28
N PHE A 194 6.61 4.41 -8.04
CA PHE A 194 6.11 5.38 -9.00
C PHE A 194 5.59 6.63 -8.27
N HIS A 195 5.71 7.77 -8.91
CA HIS A 195 4.98 8.98 -8.53
C HIS A 195 3.59 8.99 -9.16
N GLU A 196 3.41 8.27 -10.22
CA GLU A 196 2.18 8.15 -10.99
C GLU A 196 1.22 7.13 -10.30
N PRO A 197 -0.08 7.37 -10.37
CA PRO A 197 -0.81 8.51 -10.92
C PRO A 197 -1.13 9.63 -9.92
N HIS A 198 -0.20 10.02 -9.04
CA HIS A 198 -0.38 11.16 -8.13
C HIS A 198 -0.50 12.47 -8.93
N ARG A 199 -1.46 13.34 -8.55
CA ARG A 199 -1.64 14.65 -9.19
C ARG A 199 -0.40 15.56 -9.05
N PRO A 200 -0.26 16.60 -9.94
CA PRO A 200 -1.24 17.09 -10.93
C PRO A 200 -1.22 16.32 -12.25
N TYR A 201 -2.29 16.44 -13.06
CA TYR A 201 -2.35 15.92 -14.43
C TYR A 201 -2.27 17.04 -15.46
N GLU A 202 -1.69 16.76 -16.62
CA GLU A 202 -1.82 17.65 -17.77
C GLU A 202 -3.25 17.55 -18.31
N ARG A 203 -3.99 18.66 -18.23
CA ARG A 203 -5.39 18.70 -18.65
C ARG A 203 -5.56 18.23 -20.10
N ASP A 204 -6.61 17.43 -20.33
CA ASP A 204 -6.97 16.87 -21.63
C ASP A 204 -5.90 15.91 -22.22
N SER A 205 -4.94 15.42 -21.42
CA SER A 205 -3.95 14.43 -21.87
C SER A 205 -4.63 13.14 -22.32
N GLY A 206 -5.67 12.69 -21.62
CA GLY A 206 -6.44 11.50 -21.96
C GLY A 206 -7.15 11.62 -23.31
N THR A 207 -7.82 12.74 -23.57
CA THR A 207 -8.49 12.98 -24.85
C THR A 207 -7.50 13.11 -26.01
N ARG A 208 -6.35 13.73 -25.79
CA ARG A 208 -5.26 13.80 -26.80
C ARG A 208 -4.68 12.44 -27.15
N THR A 209 -4.68 11.50 -26.22
CA THR A 209 -4.26 10.10 -26.46
C THR A 209 -5.37 9.24 -27.08
N GLY A 210 -6.51 9.85 -27.41
CA GLY A 210 -7.62 9.18 -28.11
C GLY A 210 -8.55 8.37 -27.21
N LYS A 211 -8.55 8.62 -25.89
CA LYS A 211 -9.48 7.91 -24.99
C LYS A 211 -10.91 8.35 -25.21
N PRO A 212 -11.83 7.41 -25.47
CA PRO A 212 -13.24 7.74 -25.64
C PRO A 212 -13.86 8.00 -24.26
N LEU A 213 -14.29 9.23 -24.01
CA LEU A 213 -14.88 9.62 -22.70
C LEU A 213 -16.13 8.81 -22.35
N ASP A 214 -16.90 8.37 -23.34
CA ASP A 214 -18.11 7.57 -23.15
C ASP A 214 -17.83 6.17 -22.58
N SER A 215 -16.61 5.66 -22.75
CA SER A 215 -16.19 4.36 -22.21
C SER A 215 -15.79 4.40 -20.73
N ILE A 216 -15.62 5.60 -20.16
CA ILE A 216 -15.16 5.78 -18.79
C ILE A 216 -16.31 5.54 -17.83
N LEU A 217 -16.14 4.60 -16.89
CA LEU A 217 -17.08 4.37 -15.82
C LEU A 217 -16.81 5.36 -14.68
N VAL A 218 -17.74 6.28 -14.46
CA VAL A 218 -17.68 7.24 -13.35
C VAL A 218 -18.19 6.57 -12.09
N PRO A 219 -17.44 6.57 -10.98
CA PRO A 219 -17.90 6.00 -9.72
C PRO A 219 -19.14 6.71 -9.17
N PRO A 220 -19.99 6.02 -8.37
CA PRO A 220 -21.29 6.55 -7.91
C PRO A 220 -21.17 7.75 -6.97
N TYR A 221 -20.01 8.00 -6.39
CA TYR A 221 -19.73 9.15 -5.52
C TYR A 221 -19.26 10.41 -6.29
N LEU A 222 -19.16 10.35 -7.60
CA LEU A 222 -18.82 11.49 -8.47
C LEU A 222 -19.95 11.77 -9.47
N PRO A 223 -20.17 13.04 -9.88
CA PRO A 223 -21.16 13.35 -10.90
C PRO A 223 -20.68 12.89 -12.27
N ASP A 224 -21.54 12.19 -13.00
CA ASP A 224 -21.25 11.74 -14.36
C ASP A 224 -21.43 12.87 -15.37
N VAL A 225 -20.38 13.65 -15.54
CA VAL A 225 -20.33 14.79 -16.48
C VAL A 225 -18.99 14.78 -17.25
N SER A 226 -18.95 15.44 -18.39
CA SER A 226 -17.78 15.43 -19.31
C SER A 226 -16.48 15.85 -18.62
N LEU A 227 -16.53 16.82 -17.68
CA LEU A 227 -15.36 17.31 -16.97
C LEU A 227 -14.76 16.19 -16.07
N VAL A 228 -15.60 15.44 -15.35
CA VAL A 228 -15.16 14.33 -14.49
C VAL A 228 -14.60 13.19 -15.35
N ARG A 229 -15.27 12.85 -16.45
CA ARG A 229 -14.77 11.85 -17.41
C ARG A 229 -13.42 12.25 -18.00
N SER A 230 -13.22 13.54 -18.34
CA SER A 230 -11.93 14.05 -18.82
C SER A 230 -10.84 13.96 -17.75
N ASP A 231 -11.13 14.30 -16.48
CA ASP A 231 -10.19 14.20 -15.35
C ASP A 231 -9.79 12.73 -15.06
N LEU A 232 -10.75 11.79 -15.19
CA LEU A 232 -10.47 10.34 -15.11
C LEU A 232 -9.67 9.83 -16.32
N ALA A 233 -9.90 10.38 -17.53
CA ALA A 233 -9.09 10.06 -18.70
C ALA A 233 -7.64 10.50 -18.50
N ASP A 234 -7.40 11.70 -17.97
CA ASP A 234 -6.06 12.23 -17.68
C ASP A 234 -5.34 11.35 -16.65
N TYR A 235 -6.02 10.96 -15.57
CA TYR A 235 -5.52 9.99 -14.59
C TYR A 235 -5.07 8.68 -15.24
N SER A 236 -5.82 8.15 -16.21
CA SER A 236 -5.49 6.88 -16.84
C SER A 236 -4.20 6.91 -17.67
N VAL A 237 -3.81 8.07 -18.20
CA VAL A 237 -2.52 8.25 -18.92
C VAL A 237 -1.34 8.01 -17.99
N GLU A 238 -1.45 8.47 -16.75
CA GLU A 238 -0.44 8.31 -15.72
C GLU A 238 -0.28 6.81 -15.33
N VAL A 239 -1.42 6.11 -15.12
CA VAL A 239 -1.40 4.67 -14.80
C VAL A 239 -0.77 3.85 -15.92
N GLU A 240 -1.16 4.13 -17.18
CA GLU A 240 -0.65 3.41 -18.35
C GLU A 240 0.84 3.69 -18.61
N TYR A 241 1.30 4.90 -18.31
CA TYR A 241 2.71 5.23 -18.36
C TYR A 241 3.51 4.41 -17.35
N ALA A 242 3.07 4.36 -16.09
CA ALA A 242 3.73 3.56 -15.06
C ALA A 242 3.71 2.05 -15.40
N ASP A 243 2.58 1.52 -15.90
CA ASP A 243 2.50 0.12 -16.37
C ASP A 243 3.50 -0.18 -17.49
N SER A 244 3.78 0.80 -18.39
CA SER A 244 4.78 0.62 -19.47
C SER A 244 6.19 0.40 -18.94
N HIS A 245 6.55 1.03 -17.82
CA HIS A 245 7.83 0.78 -17.14
C HIS A 245 7.90 -0.63 -16.55
N ILE A 246 6.79 -1.18 -16.04
CA ILE A 246 6.72 -2.57 -15.57
C ILE A 246 7.13 -3.52 -16.71
N GLY A 247 6.58 -3.33 -17.91
CA GLY A 247 6.92 -4.15 -19.08
C GLY A 247 8.42 -4.15 -19.39
N ARG A 248 9.07 -2.99 -19.33
CA ARG A 248 10.52 -2.86 -19.52
C ARG A 248 11.32 -3.56 -18.41
N MET A 249 10.87 -3.48 -17.16
CA MET A 249 11.52 -4.16 -16.03
C MET A 249 11.39 -5.68 -16.14
N LEU A 250 10.22 -6.20 -16.57
CA LEU A 250 10.03 -7.63 -16.85
C LEU A 250 11.00 -8.09 -17.93
N SER A 251 11.13 -7.33 -19.03
CA SER A 251 12.09 -7.63 -20.11
C SER A 251 13.55 -7.62 -19.62
N ALA A 252 13.90 -6.70 -18.71
CA ALA A 252 15.25 -6.68 -18.10
C ALA A 252 15.52 -7.93 -17.25
N LEU A 253 14.54 -8.39 -16.47
CA LEU A 253 14.62 -9.64 -15.70
C LEU A 253 14.70 -10.88 -16.60
N GLU A 254 13.99 -10.89 -17.72
CA GLU A 254 14.08 -11.96 -18.72
C GLU A 254 15.48 -12.02 -19.36
N ALA A 255 16.02 -10.86 -19.73
CA ALA A 255 17.33 -10.74 -20.34
C ALA A 255 18.47 -11.14 -19.39
N SER A 256 18.35 -10.86 -18.08
CA SER A 256 19.32 -11.28 -17.06
C SER A 256 19.16 -12.74 -16.63
N GLY A 257 18.05 -13.40 -16.98
CA GLY A 257 17.73 -14.76 -16.53
C GLY A 257 17.19 -14.83 -15.08
N ASP A 258 16.90 -13.68 -14.45
CA ASP A 258 16.44 -13.60 -13.06
C ASP A 258 14.92 -13.73 -12.90
N ILE A 259 14.15 -13.66 -14.01
CA ILE A 259 12.68 -13.55 -13.98
C ILE A 259 11.99 -14.65 -13.16
N ASP A 260 12.49 -15.89 -13.22
CA ASP A 260 11.88 -17.03 -12.51
C ASP A 260 12.36 -17.17 -11.06
N ASN A 261 13.50 -16.54 -10.70
CA ASN A 261 13.99 -16.47 -9.33
C ASN A 261 13.63 -15.16 -8.63
N THR A 262 12.69 -14.38 -9.18
CA THR A 262 12.28 -13.10 -8.61
C THR A 262 10.81 -13.15 -8.20
N LEU A 263 10.53 -12.87 -6.91
CA LEU A 263 9.18 -12.50 -6.47
C LEU A 263 8.91 -11.08 -6.95
N ILE A 264 7.96 -10.93 -7.84
CA ILE A 264 7.48 -9.64 -8.35
C ILE A 264 6.15 -9.33 -7.69
N VAL A 265 6.05 -8.18 -7.02
CA VAL A 265 4.86 -7.67 -6.35
C VAL A 265 4.50 -6.34 -6.96
N VAL A 266 3.25 -6.16 -7.40
CA VAL A 266 2.74 -4.89 -7.92
C VAL A 266 1.48 -4.50 -7.15
N THR A 267 1.49 -3.29 -6.58
CA THR A 267 0.38 -2.74 -5.78
C THR A 267 0.34 -1.21 -5.83
N SER A 268 -0.56 -0.61 -5.04
CA SER A 268 -0.63 0.84 -4.77
C SER A 268 -0.50 1.11 -3.28
N ASP A 269 -0.26 2.36 -2.90
CA ASP A 269 -0.26 2.75 -1.48
C ASP A 269 -1.65 3.12 -0.96
N HIS A 270 -2.53 3.65 -1.80
CA HIS A 270 -3.96 3.87 -1.53
C HIS A 270 -4.73 4.11 -2.84
N GLY A 271 -6.04 4.40 -2.73
CA GLY A 271 -6.92 4.62 -3.86
C GLY A 271 -6.68 5.93 -4.61
N MET A 272 -7.40 6.14 -5.71
CA MET A 272 -7.20 7.25 -6.64
C MET A 272 -7.32 8.65 -6.00
N PRO A 273 -6.62 9.68 -6.56
CA PRO A 273 -6.56 11.03 -5.97
C PRO A 273 -7.77 11.90 -6.37
N PHE A 274 -8.97 11.39 -6.06
CA PHE A 274 -10.23 12.06 -6.33
C PHE A 274 -10.99 12.34 -5.02
N PRO A 275 -11.90 13.33 -5.03
CA PRO A 275 -12.80 13.56 -3.90
C PRO A 275 -13.51 12.28 -3.45
N PHE A 276 -13.88 12.16 -2.17
CA PHE A 276 -14.43 10.99 -1.51
C PHE A 276 -13.39 9.87 -1.24
N VAL A 277 -12.38 9.69 -2.10
CA VAL A 277 -11.39 8.58 -2.04
C VAL A 277 -10.12 8.99 -1.32
N LYS A 278 -9.46 10.06 -1.80
CA LYS A 278 -8.13 10.47 -1.33
C LYS A 278 -8.07 10.72 0.17
N GLY A 279 -7.35 9.84 0.88
CA GLY A 279 -7.14 9.98 2.31
C GLY A 279 -8.39 9.79 3.17
N GLN A 280 -9.44 9.14 2.65
CA GLN A 280 -10.67 8.86 3.38
C GLN A 280 -10.82 7.36 3.67
N ILE A 281 -11.63 7.04 4.69
CA ILE A 281 -11.90 5.65 5.10
C ILE A 281 -13.19 5.18 4.40
N HIS A 282 -13.13 5.12 3.08
CA HIS A 282 -14.13 4.51 2.21
C HIS A 282 -13.48 3.36 1.45
N GLU A 283 -14.25 2.36 1.01
CA GLU A 283 -13.74 1.14 0.37
C GLU A 283 -12.71 1.46 -0.72
N ASP A 284 -13.03 2.36 -1.66
CA ASP A 284 -12.14 2.73 -2.75
C ASP A 284 -10.90 3.54 -2.31
N GLY A 285 -10.86 4.02 -1.06
CA GLY A 285 -9.72 4.74 -0.49
C GLY A 285 -8.60 3.82 0.02
N PHE A 286 -8.96 2.68 0.59
CA PHE A 286 -8.01 1.75 1.21
C PHE A 286 -7.91 0.38 0.53
N HIS A 287 -8.78 0.07 -0.43
CA HIS A 287 -8.72 -1.14 -1.26
C HIS A 287 -7.72 -0.94 -2.40
N LEU A 288 -6.81 -1.89 -2.59
CA LEU A 288 -5.64 -1.79 -3.44
C LEU A 288 -5.65 -2.84 -4.56
N PRO A 289 -5.14 -2.52 -5.75
CA PRO A 289 -4.77 -3.54 -6.70
C PRO A 289 -3.56 -4.32 -6.15
N LEU A 290 -3.54 -5.64 -6.33
CA LEU A 290 -2.41 -6.47 -5.95
C LEU A 290 -2.30 -7.69 -6.87
N ALA A 291 -1.14 -7.82 -7.51
CA ALA A 291 -0.74 -9.02 -8.21
C ALA A 291 0.68 -9.44 -7.81
N MET A 292 0.92 -10.74 -7.72
CA MET A 292 2.23 -11.30 -7.41
C MET A 292 2.58 -12.44 -8.38
N ARG A 293 3.86 -12.48 -8.82
CA ARG A 293 4.43 -13.54 -9.64
C ARG A 293 5.76 -14.00 -9.05
N TRP A 294 5.97 -15.30 -8.98
CA TRP A 294 7.28 -15.86 -8.60
C TRP A 294 7.57 -17.14 -9.37
N GLY A 295 8.11 -16.98 -10.57
CA GLY A 295 8.52 -18.05 -11.47
C GLY A 295 7.54 -19.22 -11.50
N ARG A 296 8.07 -20.43 -11.26
CA ARG A 296 7.27 -21.65 -11.18
C ARG A 296 6.75 -21.97 -9.76
N THR A 297 7.11 -21.17 -8.78
CA THR A 297 6.75 -21.40 -7.36
C THR A 297 5.30 -21.03 -7.11
N ILE A 298 4.82 -19.93 -7.69
CA ILE A 298 3.41 -19.55 -7.63
C ILE A 298 2.71 -20.15 -8.85
N LYS A 299 1.66 -20.95 -8.60
CA LYS A 299 0.80 -21.48 -9.67
C LYS A 299 0.11 -20.32 -10.41
N PRO A 300 0.21 -20.25 -11.75
CA PRO A 300 -0.40 -19.16 -12.53
C PRO A 300 -1.92 -19.22 -12.54
N ASN A 301 -2.55 -18.12 -12.98
CA ASN A 301 -4.01 -17.96 -13.13
C ASN A 301 -4.80 -18.19 -11.83
N ARG A 302 -4.23 -17.86 -10.69
CA ARG A 302 -4.95 -17.94 -9.42
C ARG A 302 -5.57 -16.60 -9.06
N VAL A 303 -6.76 -16.69 -8.47
CA VAL A 303 -7.44 -15.53 -7.85
C VAL A 303 -7.66 -15.88 -6.38
N VAL A 304 -7.13 -15.04 -5.48
CA VAL A 304 -7.20 -15.21 -4.04
C VAL A 304 -8.21 -14.21 -3.46
N GLU A 305 -9.04 -14.70 -2.54
CA GLU A 305 -10.09 -13.92 -1.87
C GLU A 305 -9.76 -13.59 -0.41
N ASP A 306 -8.71 -14.19 0.17
CA ASP A 306 -8.22 -13.82 1.50
C ASP A 306 -7.85 -12.35 1.57
N PHE A 307 -8.18 -11.71 2.67
CA PHE A 307 -7.78 -10.34 2.93
C PHE A 307 -6.27 -10.26 3.17
N VAL A 308 -5.62 -9.41 2.40
CA VAL A 308 -4.19 -9.10 2.51
C VAL A 308 -4.05 -7.66 2.97
N ASN A 309 -3.25 -7.43 4.00
CA ASN A 309 -2.88 -6.09 4.42
C ASN A 309 -1.45 -5.79 3.98
N VAL A 310 -1.15 -4.56 3.58
CA VAL A 310 0.21 -4.18 3.14
C VAL A 310 1.29 -4.46 4.20
N ARG A 311 0.95 -4.50 5.50
CA ARG A 311 1.87 -4.89 6.58
C ARG A 311 2.34 -6.34 6.48
N ASP A 312 1.65 -7.17 5.69
CA ASP A 312 1.96 -8.59 5.50
C ASP A 312 3.15 -8.80 4.55
N PHE A 313 3.55 -7.76 3.79
CA PHE A 313 4.68 -7.86 2.86
C PHE A 313 6.02 -8.02 3.58
N ALA A 314 6.29 -7.26 4.64
CA ALA A 314 7.55 -7.35 5.38
C ALA A 314 7.85 -8.76 5.91
N PRO A 315 6.94 -9.44 6.67
CA PRO A 315 7.19 -10.80 7.11
C PRO A 315 7.29 -11.79 5.94
N THR A 316 6.53 -11.58 4.86
CA THR A 316 6.60 -12.41 3.66
C THR A 316 7.98 -12.34 3.01
N PHE A 317 8.54 -11.15 2.83
CA PHE A 317 9.86 -10.97 2.23
C PHE A 317 10.99 -11.54 3.09
N LEU A 318 10.88 -11.41 4.41
CA LEU A 318 11.86 -11.97 5.34
C LEU A 318 11.82 -13.51 5.35
N GLU A 319 10.63 -14.11 5.45
CA GLU A 319 10.51 -15.57 5.39
C GLU A 319 10.93 -16.13 4.02
N LEU A 320 10.63 -15.45 2.92
CA LEU A 320 11.12 -15.78 1.59
C LEU A 320 12.65 -15.85 1.53
N ALA A 321 13.30 -14.93 2.24
CA ALA A 321 14.77 -14.90 2.39
C ALA A 321 15.32 -15.95 3.37
N GLY A 322 14.47 -16.79 3.98
CA GLY A 322 14.85 -17.75 5.00
C GLY A 322 15.15 -17.13 6.37
N LEU A 323 14.65 -15.91 6.60
CA LEU A 323 14.86 -15.17 7.86
C LEU A 323 13.63 -15.26 8.75
N THR A 324 13.85 -15.30 10.06
CA THR A 324 12.76 -15.13 11.03
C THR A 324 12.30 -13.67 11.04
N PRO A 325 10.99 -13.38 10.92
CA PRO A 325 10.49 -12.01 11.02
C PRO A 325 10.91 -11.35 12.35
N HIS A 326 11.27 -10.07 12.27
CA HIS A 326 11.69 -9.29 13.44
C HIS A 326 10.54 -9.21 14.47
N PRO A 327 10.81 -9.30 15.80
CA PRO A 327 9.75 -9.30 16.84
C PRO A 327 8.81 -8.10 16.85
N GLN A 328 9.20 -6.98 16.27
CA GLN A 328 8.33 -5.81 16.10
C GLN A 328 7.24 -6.00 15.05
N ILE A 329 7.39 -6.95 14.12
CA ILE A 329 6.45 -7.17 13.01
C ILE A 329 5.15 -7.77 13.55
N THR A 330 4.02 -7.19 13.19
CA THR A 330 2.67 -7.67 13.55
C THR A 330 1.86 -8.19 12.36
N GLY A 331 2.39 -8.00 11.13
CA GLY A 331 1.84 -8.59 9.91
C GLY A 331 2.00 -10.12 9.88
N LYS A 332 1.24 -10.77 9.00
CA LYS A 332 1.27 -12.22 8.79
C LYS A 332 1.81 -12.53 7.41
N SER A 333 2.78 -13.44 7.32
CA SER A 333 3.32 -13.86 6.03
C SER A 333 2.26 -14.39 5.08
N LEU A 334 2.46 -14.16 3.80
CA LEU A 334 1.62 -14.64 2.70
C LEU A 334 2.15 -15.92 2.07
N LEU A 335 3.27 -16.50 2.53
CA LEU A 335 3.89 -17.64 1.85
C LEU A 335 2.96 -18.85 1.73
N ASN A 336 2.12 -19.13 2.74
CA ASN A 336 1.13 -20.21 2.64
C ASN A 336 0.09 -19.95 1.55
N ILE A 337 -0.34 -18.69 1.40
CA ILE A 337 -1.28 -18.26 0.35
C ILE A 337 -0.60 -18.33 -1.01
N LEU A 338 0.65 -17.90 -1.12
CA LEU A 338 1.42 -17.90 -2.37
C LEU A 338 1.71 -19.32 -2.85
N SER A 339 2.07 -20.24 -1.95
CA SER A 339 2.40 -21.64 -2.26
C SER A 339 1.16 -22.53 -2.47
N ALA A 340 -0.04 -22.07 -2.11
CA ALA A 340 -1.25 -22.84 -2.35
C ALA A 340 -1.52 -23.05 -3.85
N GLU A 341 -2.11 -24.17 -4.20
CA GLU A 341 -2.43 -24.51 -5.61
C GLU A 341 -3.83 -24.09 -6.05
N LYS A 342 -4.73 -23.79 -5.10
CA LYS A 342 -6.14 -23.44 -5.35
C LYS A 342 -6.37 -21.94 -5.38
N SER A 343 -7.45 -21.51 -6.01
CA SER A 343 -8.02 -20.14 -5.94
C SER A 343 -9.03 -20.04 -4.79
N GLY A 344 -9.55 -18.83 -4.55
CA GLY A 344 -10.55 -18.51 -3.54
C GLY A 344 -9.94 -18.29 -2.15
N TRP A 345 -10.66 -18.72 -1.13
CA TRP A 345 -10.24 -18.62 0.27
C TRP A 345 -9.25 -19.72 0.63
N ILE A 346 -8.07 -19.35 1.11
CA ILE A 346 -6.96 -20.23 1.49
C ILE A 346 -6.87 -20.36 3.01
N GLU A 347 -6.73 -19.23 3.70
CA GLU A 347 -6.60 -19.13 5.17
C GLU A 347 -7.86 -18.53 5.83
N ASN A 348 -8.88 -18.18 5.04
CA ASN A 348 -10.12 -17.55 5.48
C ASN A 348 -9.88 -16.21 6.24
N ARG A 349 -8.92 -15.43 5.76
CA ARG A 349 -8.68 -14.07 6.28
C ARG A 349 -9.78 -13.16 5.73
N ASP A 350 -10.77 -12.81 6.53
CA ASP A 350 -12.00 -12.11 6.10
C ASP A 350 -12.24 -10.78 6.82
N THR A 351 -11.28 -10.35 7.61
CA THR A 351 -11.43 -9.16 8.47
C THR A 351 -10.13 -8.40 8.56
N MET A 352 -10.22 -7.06 8.50
CA MET A 352 -9.08 -6.18 8.73
C MET A 352 -9.49 -4.89 9.42
N LEU A 353 -8.51 -4.21 10.01
CA LEU A 353 -8.63 -2.89 10.60
C LEU A 353 -8.07 -1.82 9.68
N VAL A 354 -8.76 -0.68 9.61
CA VAL A 354 -8.31 0.52 8.89
C VAL A 354 -8.40 1.71 9.84
N GLY A 355 -7.51 2.67 9.71
CA GLY A 355 -7.58 3.89 10.52
C GLY A 355 -6.76 5.01 9.94
N LYS A 356 -6.99 6.20 10.44
CA LYS A 356 -6.17 7.38 10.16
C LYS A 356 -6.07 8.27 11.38
N GLU A 357 -5.03 9.08 11.38
CA GLU A 357 -4.83 10.17 12.32
C GLU A 357 -4.78 11.49 11.54
N ARG A 358 -3.66 12.21 11.58
CA ARG A 358 -3.46 13.37 10.73
C ARG A 358 -2.95 12.96 9.35
N HIS A 359 -3.75 13.22 8.31
CA HIS A 359 -3.28 13.10 6.93
C HIS A 359 -2.66 14.41 6.47
N ASP A 360 -3.46 15.43 6.18
CA ASP A 360 -2.95 16.74 5.80
C ASP A 360 -3.42 17.83 6.76
N LEU A 361 -2.83 19.02 6.59
CA LEU A 361 -3.06 20.18 7.43
C LEU A 361 -4.18 21.06 6.89
N GLY A 362 -4.82 21.79 7.78
CA GLY A 362 -5.91 22.69 7.41
C GLY A 362 -7.06 22.66 8.42
N ARG A 363 -6.75 22.22 9.65
CA ARG A 363 -7.62 22.36 10.82
C ARG A 363 -6.94 23.21 11.87
N PRO A 364 -7.69 23.75 12.85
CA PRO A 364 -7.10 24.44 14.01
C PRO A 364 -5.97 23.60 14.64
N ASN A 365 -4.87 24.24 15.01
CA ASN A 365 -3.71 23.62 15.67
C ASN A 365 -3.11 22.43 14.93
N ASP A 366 -3.33 22.30 13.63
CA ASP A 366 -2.93 21.17 12.80
C ASP A 366 -3.50 19.81 13.28
N TRP A 367 -4.66 19.81 13.94
CA TRP A 367 -5.29 18.59 14.45
C TRP A 367 -5.60 17.58 13.35
N GLY A 368 -5.50 16.29 13.73
CA GLY A 368 -5.91 15.18 12.89
C GLY A 368 -7.43 15.04 12.74
N TYR A 369 -7.83 14.09 11.90
CA TYR A 369 -9.18 13.55 11.85
C TYR A 369 -9.10 12.05 12.15
N PRO A 370 -9.08 11.67 13.44
CA PRO A 370 -8.88 10.28 13.83
C PRO A 370 -10.10 9.42 13.54
N VAL A 371 -9.85 8.31 12.87
CA VAL A 371 -10.85 7.31 12.50
C VAL A 371 -10.30 5.92 12.77
N ARG A 372 -11.17 5.00 13.21
CA ARG A 372 -10.93 3.56 13.16
C ARG A 372 -12.10 2.88 12.47
N ALA A 373 -11.79 1.86 11.72
CA ALA A 373 -12.79 1.08 11.00
C ALA A 373 -12.44 -0.41 11.01
N ILE A 374 -13.47 -1.23 10.91
CA ILE A 374 -13.35 -2.66 10.66
C ILE A 374 -14.05 -2.99 9.33
N ARG A 375 -13.29 -3.62 8.44
CA ARG A 375 -13.77 -4.15 7.19
C ARG A 375 -13.88 -5.68 7.33
N THR A 376 -15.08 -6.22 7.17
CA THR A 376 -15.37 -7.65 7.08
C THR A 376 -15.78 -8.00 5.66
N LYS A 377 -16.02 -9.28 5.36
CA LYS A 377 -16.46 -9.71 4.02
C LYS A 377 -17.65 -8.89 3.50
N ASP A 378 -18.63 -8.56 4.36
CA ASP A 378 -19.90 -8.00 3.95
C ASP A 378 -20.05 -6.51 4.34
N PHE A 379 -19.36 -6.05 5.37
CA PHE A 379 -19.59 -4.72 5.94
C PHE A 379 -18.31 -3.93 6.17
N LEU A 380 -18.44 -2.61 6.03
CA LEU A 380 -17.49 -1.64 6.54
C LEU A 380 -18.18 -0.85 7.66
N TYR A 381 -17.65 -0.96 8.88
CA TYR A 381 -18.07 -0.13 10.03
C TYR A 381 -16.96 0.87 10.33
N VAL A 382 -17.33 2.15 10.48
CA VAL A 382 -16.42 3.27 10.72
C VAL A 382 -16.80 3.99 12.00
N HIS A 383 -15.81 4.32 12.83
CA HIS A 383 -15.95 5.18 14.00
C HIS A 383 -15.11 6.45 13.85
N ASN A 384 -15.77 7.60 13.81
CA ASN A 384 -15.18 8.92 13.77
C ASN A 384 -15.08 9.48 15.19
N PHE A 385 -13.85 9.71 15.70
CA PHE A 385 -13.63 10.17 17.08
C PHE A 385 -13.96 11.65 17.27
N HIS A 386 -13.90 12.43 16.20
CA HIS A 386 -14.14 13.89 16.19
C HIS A 386 -15.09 14.27 15.04
N PRO A 387 -16.39 13.91 15.15
CA PRO A 387 -17.38 14.19 14.11
C PRO A 387 -17.61 15.68 13.87
N GLU A 388 -17.24 16.55 14.81
CA GLU A 388 -17.27 18.01 14.71
C GLU A 388 -16.16 18.58 13.80
N ARG A 389 -15.14 17.79 13.46
CA ARG A 389 -14.04 18.21 12.56
C ARG A 389 -14.36 17.89 11.10
N TRP A 390 -13.86 18.68 10.20
CA TRP A 390 -13.97 18.43 8.76
C TRP A 390 -13.05 17.28 8.30
N PRO A 391 -13.57 16.19 7.69
CA PRO A 391 -12.77 15.00 7.37
C PRO A 391 -11.71 15.25 6.30
N ALA A 392 -11.97 16.18 5.35
CA ALA A 392 -11.07 16.55 4.27
C ALA A 392 -10.25 17.83 4.56
N CYS A 393 -10.10 18.25 5.82
CA CYS A 393 -9.68 19.58 6.29
C CYS A 393 -10.74 20.65 6.09
N ASN A 394 -10.54 21.81 6.73
CA ASN A 394 -11.52 22.88 6.77
C ASN A 394 -11.74 23.54 5.39
N PRO A 395 -12.95 24.03 5.10
CA PRO A 395 -13.24 24.77 3.86
C PRO A 395 -12.32 25.97 3.64
N GLU A 396 -11.97 26.68 4.72
CA GLU A 396 -11.10 27.86 4.71
C GLU A 396 -9.68 27.55 4.20
N THR A 397 -9.26 26.32 4.32
CA THR A 397 -7.97 25.80 3.81
C THR A 397 -8.13 24.98 2.54
N ASP A 398 -9.27 25.15 1.86
CA ASP A 398 -9.60 24.50 0.61
C ASP A 398 -9.60 22.96 0.69
N PHE A 399 -10.10 22.39 1.79
CA PHE A 399 -10.15 20.93 1.97
C PHE A 399 -8.81 20.26 1.63
N GLY A 400 -7.74 20.68 2.30
CA GLY A 400 -6.34 20.40 1.95
C GLY A 400 -5.95 18.92 1.90
N ASN A 401 -6.77 18.00 2.43
CA ASN A 401 -6.54 16.56 2.33
C ASN A 401 -6.94 15.96 0.96
N CYS A 402 -7.67 16.72 0.16
CA CYS A 402 -8.03 16.37 -1.21
C CYS A 402 -7.22 17.23 -2.19
N ASP A 403 -6.52 16.58 -3.11
CA ASP A 403 -5.67 17.27 -4.08
C ASP A 403 -6.47 18.21 -4.99
N ALA A 404 -5.84 19.30 -5.42
CA ALA A 404 -6.43 20.23 -6.38
C ALA A 404 -6.71 19.51 -7.71
N SER A 405 -7.92 19.64 -8.21
CA SER A 405 -8.35 18.98 -9.45
C SER A 405 -9.57 19.65 -10.06
N PRO A 406 -9.81 19.51 -11.38
CA PRO A 406 -11.05 19.97 -12.01
C PRO A 406 -12.30 19.40 -11.33
N THR A 407 -12.28 18.12 -10.95
CA THR A 407 -13.38 17.45 -10.25
C THR A 407 -13.63 18.07 -8.88
N LYS A 408 -12.59 18.35 -8.09
CA LYS A 408 -12.71 19.01 -6.77
C LYS A 408 -13.37 20.38 -6.92
N GLU A 409 -12.90 21.21 -7.85
CA GLU A 409 -13.46 22.53 -8.10
C GLU A 409 -14.93 22.47 -8.54
N LEU A 410 -15.27 21.50 -9.40
CA LEU A 410 -16.65 21.26 -9.80
C LEU A 410 -17.54 20.97 -8.60
N LEU A 411 -17.15 20.06 -7.71
CA LEU A 411 -17.94 19.71 -6.52
C LEU A 411 -18.13 20.90 -5.58
N LYS A 412 -17.10 21.72 -5.40
CA LYS A 412 -17.17 22.96 -4.60
C LYS A 412 -18.19 23.94 -5.17
N LEU A 413 -18.32 24.02 -6.50
CA LEU A 413 -19.29 24.88 -7.18
C LEU A 413 -20.71 24.29 -7.15
N MET A 414 -20.85 22.99 -7.39
CA MET A 414 -22.16 22.32 -7.44
C MET A 414 -22.86 22.27 -6.09
N ARG A 415 -22.10 22.06 -5.01
CA ARG A 415 -22.67 21.77 -3.68
C ARG A 415 -23.61 20.55 -3.70
N GLY A 416 -24.35 20.29 -2.62
CA GLY A 416 -25.30 19.19 -2.52
C GLY A 416 -24.64 17.82 -2.42
N HIS A 417 -25.33 16.78 -2.88
CA HIS A 417 -25.04 15.37 -2.58
C HIS A 417 -23.56 14.97 -2.76
N PHE A 418 -22.97 15.21 -3.92
CA PHE A 418 -21.56 14.82 -4.18
C PHE A 418 -20.54 15.63 -3.37
N PHE A 419 -20.87 16.90 -3.08
CA PHE A 419 -20.07 17.72 -2.18
C PHE A 419 -20.14 17.19 -0.75
N ASP A 420 -21.34 16.86 -0.26
CA ASP A 420 -21.55 16.36 1.09
C ASP A 420 -20.88 14.98 1.28
N LEU A 421 -20.97 14.09 0.29
CA LEU A 421 -20.24 12.82 0.28
C LEU A 421 -18.72 13.01 0.39
N SER A 422 -18.16 14.01 -0.31
CA SER A 422 -16.70 14.18 -0.42
C SER A 422 -16.10 15.02 0.71
N PHE A 423 -16.83 16.03 1.19
CA PHE A 423 -16.30 17.07 2.08
C PHE A 423 -17.15 17.30 3.33
N GLY A 424 -18.41 16.85 3.37
CA GLY A 424 -19.33 17.07 4.48
C GLY A 424 -18.82 16.48 5.80
N LEU A 425 -19.31 17.03 6.92
CA LEU A 425 -19.09 16.47 8.24
C LEU A 425 -19.66 15.05 8.32
N ARG A 426 -19.02 14.19 9.10
CA ARG A 426 -19.43 12.79 9.25
C ARG A 426 -20.06 12.56 10.63
N PRO A 427 -21.05 11.66 10.74
CA PRO A 427 -21.51 11.23 12.04
C PRO A 427 -20.42 10.47 12.80
N SER A 428 -20.63 10.26 14.10
CA SER A 428 -19.68 9.47 14.92
C SER A 428 -19.53 8.02 14.46
N GLU A 429 -20.57 7.46 13.83
CA GLU A 429 -20.58 6.08 13.33
C GLU A 429 -21.14 6.01 11.92
N GLU A 430 -20.54 5.17 11.10
CA GLU A 430 -21.00 4.87 9.75
C GLU A 430 -20.99 3.35 9.55
N LEU A 431 -21.96 2.84 8.80
CA LEU A 431 -22.05 1.44 8.39
C LEU A 431 -22.40 1.35 6.91
N TYR A 432 -21.67 0.52 6.18
CA TYR A 432 -21.91 0.27 4.76
C TYR A 432 -22.05 -1.22 4.51
N ASP A 433 -23.11 -1.63 3.78
CA ASP A 433 -23.31 -3.00 3.31
C ASP A 433 -22.69 -3.15 1.93
N LEU A 434 -21.46 -3.69 1.87
CA LEU A 434 -20.68 -3.77 0.63
C LEU A 434 -21.19 -4.81 -0.36
N ARG A 435 -22.18 -5.65 0.01
CA ARG A 435 -22.84 -6.60 -0.89
C ARG A 435 -23.75 -5.89 -1.87
N THR A 436 -24.37 -4.78 -1.44
CA THR A 436 -25.34 -4.01 -2.21
C THR A 436 -24.83 -2.61 -2.58
N ASP A 437 -23.83 -2.13 -1.87
CA ASP A 437 -23.20 -0.82 -2.04
C ASP A 437 -21.66 -0.95 -1.98
N PRO A 438 -21.03 -1.50 -3.04
CA PRO A 438 -19.60 -1.80 -3.02
C PRO A 438 -18.68 -0.59 -2.82
N SER A 439 -19.11 0.61 -3.17
CA SER A 439 -18.34 1.85 -2.97
C SER A 439 -18.60 2.53 -1.62
N GLY A 440 -19.58 2.05 -0.84
CA GLY A 440 -19.89 2.58 0.48
C GLY A 440 -20.38 4.04 0.45
N VAL A 441 -21.41 4.35 -0.32
CA VAL A 441 -21.99 5.70 -0.42
C VAL A 441 -23.22 5.89 0.47
N ASN A 442 -23.89 4.78 0.86
CA ASN A 442 -25.14 4.81 1.63
C ASN A 442 -24.85 4.39 3.09
N ASN A 443 -24.79 5.37 3.98
CA ASN A 443 -24.57 5.11 5.40
C ASN A 443 -25.85 4.56 6.07
N LEU A 444 -25.80 3.33 6.57
CA LEU A 444 -26.89 2.60 7.23
C LEU A 444 -26.86 2.73 8.76
N ALA A 445 -25.98 3.54 9.34
CA ALA A 445 -25.82 3.61 10.81
C ALA A 445 -27.06 4.12 11.56
N SER A 446 -27.95 4.87 10.90
CA SER A 446 -29.21 5.33 11.47
C SER A 446 -30.38 4.35 11.29
N ASP A 447 -30.21 3.28 10.52
CA ASP A 447 -31.25 2.27 10.32
C ASP A 447 -31.27 1.29 11.50
N LEU A 448 -32.39 1.25 12.20
CA LEU A 448 -32.59 0.38 13.38
C LEU A 448 -32.44 -1.11 13.06
N GLY A 449 -32.67 -1.51 11.80
CA GLY A 449 -32.48 -2.88 11.34
C GLY A 449 -31.01 -3.37 11.44
N PHE A 450 -30.04 -2.45 11.47
CA PHE A 450 -28.62 -2.78 11.57
C PHE A 450 -28.02 -2.57 12.98
N THR A 451 -28.82 -2.24 13.99
CA THR A 451 -28.33 -1.97 15.36
C THR A 451 -27.47 -3.11 15.90
N ALA A 452 -27.91 -4.37 15.76
CA ALA A 452 -27.15 -5.54 16.23
C ALA A 452 -25.83 -5.70 15.48
N THR A 453 -25.79 -5.45 14.17
CA THR A 453 -24.60 -5.49 13.32
C THR A 453 -23.58 -4.44 13.77
N ILE A 454 -24.02 -3.21 14.00
CA ILE A 454 -23.17 -2.11 14.49
C ILE A 454 -22.56 -2.45 15.84
N VAL A 455 -23.35 -2.92 16.80
CA VAL A 455 -22.86 -3.32 18.15
C VAL A 455 -21.81 -4.42 18.02
N SER A 456 -22.05 -5.44 17.21
CA SER A 456 -21.13 -6.56 17.00
C SER A 456 -19.81 -6.10 16.38
N LEU A 457 -19.87 -5.32 15.28
CA LEU A 457 -18.67 -4.84 14.57
C LEU A 457 -17.87 -3.86 15.41
N ARG A 458 -18.55 -2.95 16.14
CA ARG A 458 -17.88 -2.05 17.09
C ARG A 458 -17.11 -2.82 18.16
N SER A 459 -17.75 -3.80 18.79
CA SER A 459 -17.12 -4.62 19.84
C SER A 459 -15.92 -5.40 19.28
N LYS A 460 -16.06 -6.02 18.10
CA LYS A 460 -14.97 -6.73 17.42
C LYS A 460 -13.80 -5.78 17.09
N MET A 461 -14.10 -4.62 16.54
CA MET A 461 -13.09 -3.59 16.21
C MET A 461 -12.32 -3.15 17.46
N ILE A 462 -13.01 -2.84 18.54
CA ILE A 462 -12.39 -2.40 19.80
C ILE A 462 -11.46 -3.49 20.34
N SER A 463 -11.92 -4.75 20.42
CA SER A 463 -11.11 -5.87 20.91
C SER A 463 -9.84 -6.04 20.08
N MET A 464 -9.94 -6.03 18.75
CA MET A 464 -8.78 -6.16 17.87
C MET A 464 -7.80 -4.97 18.00
N LEU A 465 -8.28 -3.75 18.22
CA LEU A 465 -7.44 -2.56 18.42
C LEU A 465 -6.79 -2.55 19.79
N GLU A 466 -7.47 -3.07 20.85
CA GLU A 466 -6.89 -3.28 22.17
C GLU A 466 -5.73 -4.30 22.11
N GLU A 467 -5.93 -5.41 21.38
CA GLU A 467 -4.88 -6.42 21.13
C GLU A 467 -3.69 -5.85 20.35
N ASP A 468 -3.94 -4.99 19.38
CA ASP A 468 -2.91 -4.29 18.59
C ASP A 468 -2.20 -3.16 19.40
N GLY A 469 -2.67 -2.83 20.60
CA GLY A 469 -2.10 -1.78 21.44
C GLY A 469 -2.35 -0.36 20.91
N ASP A 470 -3.50 -0.12 20.27
CA ASP A 470 -3.83 1.20 19.71
C ASP A 470 -3.94 2.27 20.80
N PRO A 471 -3.07 3.32 20.78
CA PRO A 471 -3.10 4.39 21.78
C PRO A 471 -4.45 5.09 21.90
N ARG A 472 -5.21 5.20 20.81
CA ARG A 472 -6.50 5.89 20.81
C ARG A 472 -7.56 5.12 21.59
N ILE A 473 -7.58 3.80 21.43
CA ILE A 473 -8.51 2.93 22.17
C ILE A 473 -8.07 2.78 23.63
N LEU A 474 -6.77 2.77 23.89
CA LEU A 474 -6.21 2.67 25.24
C LEU A 474 -6.23 3.98 26.04
N GLY A 475 -6.78 5.08 25.47
CA GLY A 475 -6.99 6.35 26.15
C GLY A 475 -5.84 7.34 26.08
N SER A 476 -4.78 7.05 25.33
CA SER A 476 -3.63 7.93 25.10
C SER A 476 -3.57 8.54 23.69
N GLY A 477 -4.67 8.48 22.92
CA GLY A 477 -4.72 8.90 21.53
C GLY A 477 -4.47 10.38 21.26
N ALA A 478 -4.53 11.26 22.29
CA ALA A 478 -4.17 12.66 22.14
C ALA A 478 -2.69 12.85 21.71
N ILE A 479 -1.84 11.85 21.90
CA ILE A 479 -0.43 11.88 21.47
C ILE A 479 -0.29 12.15 19.98
N PHE A 480 -1.20 11.64 19.13
CA PHE A 480 -1.13 11.82 17.69
C PHE A 480 -1.28 13.28 17.25
N ASP A 481 -2.02 14.10 17.99
CA ASP A 481 -2.17 15.53 17.72
C ASP A 481 -0.92 16.34 18.12
N THR A 482 0.03 15.75 18.88
CA THR A 482 1.30 16.40 19.29
C THR A 482 2.44 16.17 18.30
N TYR A 483 2.32 15.21 17.39
CA TYR A 483 3.37 14.89 16.42
C TYR A 483 3.56 16.00 15.40
N LYS A 484 4.84 16.31 15.12
CA LYS A 484 5.18 17.41 14.22
C LYS A 484 4.85 17.07 12.76
N TYR A 485 4.44 18.07 12.02
CA TYR A 485 4.36 18.01 10.56
C TYR A 485 5.63 18.64 9.95
N MET A 486 6.27 17.90 9.04
CA MET A 486 7.55 18.27 8.46
C MET A 486 7.44 18.96 7.07
N GLY A 487 6.24 19.28 6.63
CA GLY A 487 6.00 19.95 5.35
C GLY A 487 5.78 21.46 5.47
N ALA A 488 5.78 22.14 4.34
CA ALA A 488 5.68 23.61 4.26
C ALA A 488 4.30 24.18 4.67
N ARG A 489 3.28 23.32 4.84
CA ARG A 489 1.91 23.74 5.17
C ARG A 489 1.60 23.77 6.68
N ALA A 490 2.61 23.58 7.54
CA ALA A 490 2.40 23.64 8.99
C ALA A 490 1.66 24.92 9.39
N LYS A 491 0.65 24.77 10.27
CA LYS A 491 -0.22 25.88 10.75
C LYS A 491 -0.99 26.64 9.66
N ALA A 492 -1.35 25.95 8.58
CA ALA A 492 -2.05 26.60 7.46
C ALA A 492 -3.37 27.25 7.89
N TYR A 493 -4.18 26.59 8.73
CA TYR A 493 -5.42 27.13 9.26
C TYR A 493 -5.16 28.32 10.21
N ASP A 494 -4.27 28.17 11.16
CA ASP A 494 -3.94 29.22 12.14
C ASP A 494 -3.37 30.47 11.44
N THR A 495 -2.60 30.27 10.38
CA THR A 495 -2.09 31.35 9.53
C THR A 495 -3.24 32.07 8.79
N TRP A 496 -4.19 31.30 8.26
CA TRP A 496 -5.38 31.87 7.61
C TRP A 496 -6.20 32.69 8.61
N VAL A 497 -6.49 32.17 9.82
CA VAL A 497 -7.22 32.88 10.89
C VAL A 497 -6.54 34.21 11.18
N LYS A 498 -5.22 34.20 11.44
CA LYS A 498 -4.45 35.41 11.72
C LYS A 498 -4.56 36.44 10.60
N GLN A 499 -4.49 36.01 9.34
CA GLN A 499 -4.67 36.89 8.18
C GLN A 499 -6.08 37.52 8.11
N GLN A 500 -7.13 36.76 8.51
CA GLN A 500 -8.49 37.30 8.54
C GLN A 500 -8.69 38.28 9.71
N GLU A 501 -8.08 38.01 10.87
CA GLU A 501 -8.07 38.94 12.01
C GLU A 501 -7.38 40.25 11.66
N GLU A 502 -6.20 40.18 11.04
CA GLU A 502 -5.45 41.36 10.57
C GLU A 502 -6.26 42.22 9.56
N LYS A 503 -7.14 41.55 8.77
CA LYS A 503 -8.06 42.24 7.85
C LYS A 503 -9.34 42.74 8.51
N GLY A 504 -9.56 42.46 9.80
CA GLY A 504 -10.78 42.79 10.51
C GLY A 504 -12.00 41.97 10.10
N LEU A 505 -11.78 40.82 9.45
CA LEU A 505 -12.85 39.98 8.90
C LEU A 505 -13.31 38.85 9.85
N LEU A 506 -12.54 38.57 10.91
CA LEU A 506 -12.90 37.57 11.93
C LEU A 506 -12.63 38.09 13.34
N GLN A 507 -13.63 37.94 14.21
CA GLN A 507 -13.46 37.88 15.66
C GLN A 507 -13.86 36.47 16.10
N VAL A 508 -12.91 35.57 16.26
CA VAL A 508 -13.24 34.18 16.67
C VAL A 508 -12.60 33.89 18.03
N PRO A 509 -13.40 33.66 19.07
CA PRO A 509 -12.90 33.01 20.29
C PRO A 509 -12.85 31.49 20.04
N VAL A 510 -11.68 30.91 20.03
CA VAL A 510 -11.50 29.45 20.18
C VAL A 510 -11.59 29.14 21.67
N SER A 511 -12.57 28.31 22.09
CA SER A 511 -12.72 27.92 23.49
C SER A 511 -12.01 26.58 23.76
N GLU A 512 -11.54 26.40 25.00
CA GLU A 512 -10.97 25.11 25.47
C GLU A 512 -11.96 23.94 25.36
N ALA A 513 -13.27 24.21 25.22
CA ALA A 513 -14.31 23.19 25.03
C ALA A 513 -14.18 22.47 23.68
N ASP A 514 -13.56 23.12 22.67
CA ASP A 514 -13.36 22.55 21.33
C ASP A 514 -12.23 21.49 21.30
N VAL A 515 -11.58 21.23 22.44
CA VAL A 515 -10.33 20.45 22.55
C VAL A 515 -10.53 19.07 23.21
N GLN A 516 -11.73 18.76 23.78
CA GLN A 516 -11.94 17.54 24.54
C GLN A 516 -12.07 16.30 23.63
N PRO A 517 -11.25 15.25 23.85
CA PRO A 517 -11.34 14.02 23.06
C PRO A 517 -12.66 13.29 23.31
N HIS A 518 -13.32 12.87 22.24
CA HIS A 518 -14.53 12.07 22.29
C HIS A 518 -14.24 10.68 22.87
N LYS A 519 -14.89 10.33 24.00
CA LYS A 519 -14.78 8.99 24.60
C LYS A 519 -15.73 8.04 23.89
N LEU A 520 -15.19 6.93 23.40
CA LEU A 520 -15.99 5.81 22.93
C LEU A 520 -17.01 5.39 24.00
N ASN A 521 -18.29 5.47 23.66
CA ASN A 521 -19.35 5.00 24.54
C ASN A 521 -19.29 3.45 24.58
N ARG A 522 -18.60 2.91 25.58
CA ARG A 522 -18.58 1.47 25.82
C ARG A 522 -19.97 1.09 26.31
N GLY A 523 -20.76 0.42 25.48
CA GLY A 523 -22.00 -0.21 25.95
C GLY A 523 -21.72 -1.07 27.19
N PRO A 524 -22.75 -1.32 28.04
CA PRO A 524 -22.54 -2.04 29.29
C PRO A 524 -21.88 -3.40 29.01
N ARG A 525 -20.75 -3.66 29.70
CA ARG A 525 -20.09 -4.98 29.66
C ARG A 525 -21.11 -6.01 30.16
N SER A 526 -21.51 -6.94 29.30
CA SER A 526 -22.18 -8.15 29.77
C SER A 526 -21.26 -8.87 30.75
N LYS A 527 -21.64 -8.95 32.01
CA LYS A 527 -20.94 -9.77 32.98
C LYS A 527 -20.99 -11.20 32.46
N ALA A 528 -19.81 -11.80 32.21
CA ALA A 528 -19.71 -13.22 31.96
C ALA A 528 -20.30 -13.98 33.17
N PRO A 529 -21.08 -15.04 32.97
CA PRO A 529 -21.49 -15.87 34.10
C PRO A 529 -20.24 -16.46 34.74
N GLN A 530 -20.15 -16.29 36.07
CA GLN A 530 -19.13 -16.97 36.86
C GLN A 530 -19.43 -18.48 36.90
N PRO A 531 -18.39 -19.34 37.01
CA PRO A 531 -18.49 -20.79 36.93
C PRO A 531 -19.36 -21.45 37.99
#